data_edc2e12cf9a2582c79088a55115c3f61
#
_entry.id   edc2e12cf9a2582c79088a55115c3f61
#
_cell.length_a   1.000
_cell.length_b   1.000
_cell.length_c   1.000
_cell.angle_alpha   90.00
_cell.angle_beta   90.00
_cell.angle_gamma   90.00
#
_symmetry.space_group_name_H-M   'P 1'
#
loop_
_entity.id
_entity.type
_entity.pdbx_description
1 polymer ?
#
loop_
_entity_poly.entity_id
_entity_poly.type
_entity_poly.pdbx_seq_one_letter_code
_entity_poly.pdbx_strand_id
1 'polypeptide(L)'
;STLVGMELLIEIEKSDDIPCLLKTIKLCGIKVANITINDAPQGASKGHLEVRLSLLVGRNFDASHLLDELAFHMPVVKFEEL
;
A
#
# COMPACT_ATOMS: atom_id res chain seq x y z
N SER A 1 -11.86 18.68 10.66
CA SER A 1 -11.35 17.32 10.61
C SER A 1 -9.86 17.32 10.43
N THR A 2 -9.20 16.40 11.06
CA THR A 2 -7.75 16.33 11.05
C THR A 2 -7.31 15.06 10.38
N LEU A 3 -6.55 15.19 9.30
CA LEU A 3 -5.87 14.08 8.67
C LEU A 3 -4.45 13.99 9.22
N VAL A 4 -3.94 12.78 9.30
CA VAL A 4 -2.56 12.53 9.71
C VAL A 4 -1.81 11.83 8.59
N GLY A 5 -0.52 12.11 8.50
CA GLY A 5 0.37 11.47 7.54
C GLY A 5 0.76 10.08 8.02
N MET A 6 0.86 9.15 7.09
CA MET A 6 1.27 7.78 7.35
C MET A 6 2.10 7.27 6.17
N GLU A 7 3.19 6.58 6.49
CA GLU A 7 4.03 5.98 5.46
C GLU A 7 3.84 4.47 5.49
N LEU A 8 3.56 3.88 4.32
CA LEU A 8 3.45 2.43 4.15
C LEU A 8 4.48 1.92 3.14
N LEU A 9 4.97 0.73 3.42
CA LEU A 9 5.77 -0.05 2.49
C LEU A 9 4.99 -1.31 2.16
N ILE A 10 4.72 -1.54 0.88
CA ILE A 10 3.99 -2.72 0.42
C ILE A 10 4.80 -3.41 -0.66
N GLU A 11 5.09 -4.71 -0.48
CA GLU A 11 5.67 -5.52 -1.54
C GLU A 11 4.54 -6.26 -2.27
N ILE A 12 4.53 -6.15 -3.59
CA ILE A 12 3.56 -6.81 -4.47
C ILE A 12 4.27 -7.68 -5.49
N GLU A 13 3.58 -8.63 -6.08
CA GLU A 13 4.19 -9.61 -6.99
C GLU A 13 4.46 -9.07 -8.38
N LYS A 14 3.63 -8.13 -8.88
CA LYS A 14 3.73 -7.66 -10.26
C LYS A 14 3.14 -6.26 -10.41
N SER A 15 3.64 -5.55 -11.41
CA SER A 15 3.18 -4.18 -11.72
C SER A 15 1.70 -4.12 -12.12
N ASP A 16 1.16 -5.21 -12.67
CA ASP A 16 -0.25 -5.30 -13.07
C ASP A 16 -1.21 -5.07 -11.89
N ASP A 17 -0.75 -5.31 -10.66
CA ASP A 17 -1.57 -5.13 -9.46
C ASP A 17 -1.61 -3.67 -8.96
N ILE A 18 -0.79 -2.77 -9.51
CA ILE A 18 -0.75 -1.38 -9.07
C ILE A 18 -2.11 -0.68 -9.21
N PRO A 19 -2.83 -0.79 -10.34
CA PRO A 19 -4.15 -0.17 -10.42
C PRO A 19 -5.13 -0.68 -9.36
N CYS A 20 -5.11 -1.97 -9.06
CA CYS A 20 -5.94 -2.56 -8.01
C CYS A 20 -5.56 -2.00 -6.63
N LEU A 21 -4.26 -1.91 -6.35
CA LEU A 21 -3.75 -1.32 -5.11
C LEU A 21 -4.29 0.10 -4.90
N LEU A 22 -4.10 0.96 -5.90
CA LEU A 22 -4.52 2.36 -5.79
C LEU A 22 -6.03 2.52 -5.70
N LYS A 23 -6.78 1.73 -6.47
CA LYS A 23 -8.25 1.75 -6.42
C LYS A 23 -8.76 1.33 -5.04
N THR A 24 -8.20 0.29 -4.47
CA THR A 24 -8.61 -0.22 -3.15
C THR A 24 -8.34 0.84 -2.08
N ILE A 25 -7.16 1.46 -2.09
CA ILE A 25 -6.82 2.54 -1.16
C ILE A 25 -7.83 3.68 -1.28
N LYS A 26 -8.14 4.09 -2.50
CA LYS A 26 -9.11 5.17 -2.75
C LYS A 26 -10.51 4.81 -2.23
N LEU A 27 -10.96 3.59 -2.48
CA LEU A 27 -12.27 3.13 -2.02
C LEU A 27 -12.36 3.04 -0.49
N CYS A 28 -11.25 2.89 0.19
CA CYS A 28 -11.19 2.95 1.66
C CYS A 28 -11.23 4.39 2.19
N GLY A 29 -11.37 5.39 1.32
CA GLY A 29 -11.45 6.79 1.73
C GLY A 29 -10.10 7.40 2.07
N ILE A 30 -9.00 6.80 1.64
CA ILE A 30 -7.65 7.22 1.96
C ILE A 30 -7.09 8.04 0.80
N LYS A 31 -6.45 9.16 1.13
CA LYS A 31 -5.78 10.00 0.14
C LYS A 31 -4.31 9.61 0.01
N VAL A 32 -3.86 9.38 -1.21
CA VAL A 32 -2.46 9.14 -1.52
C VAL A 32 -1.80 10.49 -1.82
N ALA A 33 -0.87 10.90 -0.96
CA ALA A 33 -0.12 12.13 -1.14
C ALA A 33 1.11 11.90 -2.03
N ASN A 34 1.72 10.73 -1.96
CA ASN A 34 2.87 10.38 -2.78
C ASN A 34 2.99 8.87 -2.91
N ILE A 35 3.54 8.43 -4.04
CA ILE A 35 3.85 7.02 -4.30
C ILE A 35 5.19 6.92 -5.01
N THR A 36 6.02 5.98 -4.56
CA THR A 36 7.24 5.58 -5.27
C THR A 36 7.22 4.07 -5.45
N ILE A 37 7.67 3.63 -6.61
CA ILE A 37 7.67 2.22 -6.99
C ILE A 37 9.07 1.87 -7.44
N ASN A 38 9.65 0.86 -6.78
CA ASN A 38 10.99 0.36 -7.09
C ASN A 38 10.95 -1.16 -7.16
N ASP A 39 11.99 -1.74 -7.73
CA ASP A 39 12.17 -3.18 -7.62
C ASP A 39 12.35 -3.56 -6.15
N ALA A 40 11.78 -4.69 -5.75
CA ALA A 40 11.95 -5.18 -4.41
C ALA A 40 13.44 -5.47 -4.15
N PRO A 41 13.90 -5.27 -2.88
CA PRO A 41 15.32 -5.44 -2.58
C PRO A 41 15.79 -6.87 -2.83
N GLN A 42 17.12 -7.01 -2.95
CA GLN A 42 17.76 -8.29 -3.11
C GLN A 42 17.35 -9.24 -1.96
N GLY A 43 16.99 -10.45 -2.29
CA GLY A 43 16.47 -11.44 -1.34
C GLY A 43 14.96 -11.62 -1.41
N ALA A 44 14.23 -10.65 -1.98
CA ALA A 44 12.83 -10.82 -2.33
C ALA A 44 12.70 -11.67 -3.59
N SER A 45 11.50 -12.15 -3.91
CA SER A 45 11.26 -12.89 -5.13
C SER A 45 11.48 -11.99 -6.35
N LYS A 46 12.11 -12.55 -7.37
CA LYS A 46 12.42 -11.82 -8.60
C LYS A 46 11.14 -11.32 -9.26
N GLY A 47 11.17 -10.06 -9.68
CA GLY A 47 10.03 -9.42 -10.34
C GLY A 47 9.06 -8.74 -9.37
N HIS A 48 9.24 -8.93 -8.08
CA HIS A 48 8.44 -8.24 -7.09
C HIS A 48 8.78 -6.75 -7.07
N LEU A 49 7.79 -5.95 -6.69
CA LEU A 49 7.92 -4.50 -6.57
C LEU A 49 7.72 -4.07 -5.12
N GLU A 50 8.45 -3.06 -4.74
CA GLU A 50 8.29 -2.36 -3.47
C GLU A 50 7.59 -1.04 -3.73
N VAL A 51 6.40 -0.89 -3.16
CA VAL A 51 5.59 0.32 -3.29
C VAL A 51 5.62 1.05 -1.97
N ARG A 52 6.12 2.28 -1.99
CA ARG A 52 6.14 3.15 -0.82
C ARG A 52 5.10 4.23 -1.01
N LEU A 53 4.24 4.37 -0.02
CA LEU A 53 3.09 5.28 -0.08
C LEU A 53 3.13 6.26 1.09
N SER A 54 2.96 7.54 0.77
CA SER A 54 2.65 8.56 1.76
C SER A 54 1.15 8.79 1.72
N LEU A 55 0.47 8.49 2.82
CA LEU A 55 -0.98 8.54 2.91
C LEU A 55 -1.44 9.64 3.86
N LEU A 56 -2.62 10.20 3.58
CA LEU A 56 -3.33 11.04 4.52
C LEU A 56 -4.57 10.28 4.98
N VAL A 57 -4.66 10.03 6.27
CA VAL A 57 -5.68 9.17 6.86
C VAL A 57 -6.38 9.87 8.02
N GLY A 58 -7.59 9.44 8.34
CA GLY A 58 -8.29 9.91 9.53
C GLY A 58 -7.63 9.39 10.80
N ARG A 59 -7.95 10.02 11.92
CA ARG A 59 -7.35 9.68 13.24
C ARG A 59 -7.63 8.26 13.69
N ASN A 60 -8.78 7.72 13.29
CA ASN A 60 -9.19 6.37 13.67
C ASN A 60 -8.86 5.33 12.60
N PHE A 61 -7.96 5.68 11.69
CA PHE A 61 -7.54 4.78 10.64
C PHE A 61 -6.87 3.53 11.23
N ASP A 62 -7.27 2.38 10.70
CA ASP A 62 -6.72 1.09 11.09
C ASP A 62 -6.02 0.46 9.88
N ALA A 63 -4.69 0.37 9.96
CA ALA A 63 -3.89 -0.20 8.88
C ALA A 63 -4.21 -1.66 8.60
N SER A 64 -4.61 -2.42 9.62
CA SER A 64 -4.96 -3.83 9.44
C SER A 64 -6.22 -4.00 8.59
N HIS A 65 -7.16 -3.06 8.69
CA HIS A 65 -8.34 -3.06 7.83
C HIS A 65 -7.98 -2.83 6.36
N LEU A 66 -7.06 -1.91 6.11
CA LEU A 66 -6.56 -1.68 4.75
C LEU A 66 -5.87 -2.94 4.21
N LEU A 67 -5.04 -3.59 5.03
CA LEU A 67 -4.38 -4.83 4.62
C LEU A 67 -5.41 -5.91 4.26
N ASP A 68 -6.45 -6.08 5.07
CA ASP A 68 -7.50 -7.06 4.81
C ASP A 68 -8.20 -6.78 3.47
N GLU A 69 -8.53 -5.52 3.19
CA GLU A 69 -9.14 -5.13 1.93
C GLU A 69 -8.22 -5.40 0.74
N LEU A 70 -6.94 -5.05 0.86
CA LEU A 70 -5.96 -5.32 -0.20
C LEU A 70 -5.81 -6.82 -0.45
N ALA A 71 -5.64 -7.60 0.62
CA ALA A 71 -5.43 -9.05 0.51
C ALA A 71 -6.64 -9.78 -0.05
N PHE A 72 -7.82 -9.21 0.09
CA PHE A 72 -9.03 -9.74 -0.53
C PHE A 72 -8.99 -9.63 -2.06
N HIS A 73 -8.36 -8.57 -2.58
CA HIS A 73 -8.38 -8.26 -4.01
C HIS A 73 -7.12 -8.64 -4.76
N MET A 74 -5.98 -8.75 -4.08
CA MET A 74 -4.69 -8.99 -4.73
C MET A 74 -3.71 -9.66 -3.78
N PRO A 75 -2.67 -10.35 -4.29
CA PRO A 75 -1.60 -10.85 -3.44
C PRO A 75 -0.83 -9.69 -2.80
N VAL A 76 -0.63 -9.76 -1.48
CA VAL A 76 0.20 -8.83 -0.73
C VAL A 76 1.32 -9.64 -0.08
N VAL A 77 2.55 -9.39 -0.48
CA VAL A 77 3.71 -10.16 0.00
C VAL A 77 4.20 -9.61 1.34
N LYS A 78 4.21 -8.29 1.46
CA LYS A 78 4.67 -7.60 2.67
C LYS A 78 3.86 -6.32 2.83
N PHE A 79 3.50 -6.02 4.07
CA PHE A 79 2.78 -4.80 4.43
C PHE A 79 3.36 -4.28 5.72
N GLU A 80 3.94 -3.09 5.69
CA GLU A 80 4.68 -2.54 6.80
C GLU A 80 4.39 -1.06 6.96
N GLU A 81 3.99 -0.67 8.16
CA GLU A 81 3.89 0.75 8.53
C GLU A 81 5.28 1.23 8.96
N LEU A 82 5.74 2.31 8.32
CA LEU A 82 7.07 2.85 8.57
C LEU A 82 7.08 3.92 9.66
#